data_0a5bb85c10001889f7b2dfe30ffa2950
#
_entry.id   0a5bb85c10001889f7b2dfe30ffa2950
#
_cell.length_a   1.000
_cell.length_b   1.000
_cell.length_c   1.000
_cell.angle_alpha   90.00
_cell.angle_beta   90.00
_cell.angle_gamma   90.00
#
_symmetry.space_group_name_H-M   'P 1'
#
loop_
_entity.id
_entity.type
_entity.pdbx_description
1 polymer ?
#
loop_
_entity_poly.entity_id
_entity_poly.type
_entity_poly.pdbx_seq_one_letter_code
_entity_poly.pdbx_strand_id
1 'polypeptide(L)'
;DGTDGPSNKAGAGIGGTNNERQIIINTTGNVVAYGGSDFFQRNGGAAGIGGTAENGGGIINIAGGTITAIGGKGDSEGAGAGIGGGYYGASGNITISGGTVNATSGGYCAAGIGSGKYADVDQITISGGEVTATGGDFSAAIGAGFAGGAGTIKISGGTIRAKAVFYGAAIGIGQSGGTGTIDITGGTIYAVGAPNTNLSPAIGGYDKVDVPVTISDQAEIYAFSYEKAAIPEITDASAAPLVQGVFGQSTE
;
A
#
# COMPACT_ATOMS: atom_id res chain seq x y z
N ASP A 1 -10.47 -17.42 -4.35
CA ASP A 1 -10.57 -17.83 -2.96
C ASP A 1 -9.33 -18.65 -2.58
N GLY A 2 -8.47 -18.07 -1.76
CA GLY A 2 -7.24 -18.72 -1.30
C GLY A 2 -7.56 -19.71 -0.17
N THR A 3 -7.74 -20.99 -0.50
CA THR A 3 -7.87 -22.04 0.50
C THR A 3 -6.50 -22.41 1.11
N ASP A 4 -6.50 -22.99 2.31
CA ASP A 4 -5.28 -23.42 2.99
C ASP A 4 -4.47 -24.40 2.13
N GLY A 5 -3.21 -24.05 1.86
CA GLY A 5 -2.28 -24.94 1.21
C GLY A 5 -1.85 -26.10 2.13
N PRO A 6 -1.14 -27.12 1.62
CA PRO A 6 -0.77 -28.33 2.37
C PRO A 6 0.14 -28.10 3.58
N SER A 7 0.54 -26.86 3.86
CA SER A 7 1.35 -26.45 5.03
C SER A 7 0.54 -25.67 6.08
N ASN A 8 -0.78 -25.68 6.05
CA ASN A 8 -1.66 -24.87 6.90
C ASN A 8 -1.37 -23.34 6.84
N LYS A 9 -0.79 -22.84 5.76
CA LYS A 9 -0.58 -21.40 5.55
C LYS A 9 -1.66 -20.86 4.62
N ALA A 10 -2.14 -19.66 4.91
CA ALA A 10 -3.13 -18.98 4.08
C ALA A 10 -2.64 -18.80 2.63
N GLY A 11 -3.45 -19.19 1.67
CA GLY A 11 -3.17 -19.06 0.23
C GLY A 11 -3.53 -17.68 -0.32
N ALA A 12 -2.77 -17.18 -1.30
CA ALA A 12 -3.14 -15.98 -2.04
C ALA A 12 -4.40 -16.23 -2.90
N GLY A 13 -5.25 -15.22 -3.08
CA GLY A 13 -6.38 -15.32 -4.00
C GLY A 13 -5.92 -15.51 -5.46
N ILE A 14 -4.94 -14.72 -5.89
CA ILE A 14 -4.19 -14.90 -7.14
C ILE A 14 -2.71 -14.82 -6.80
N GLY A 15 -1.96 -15.90 -6.98
CA GLY A 15 -0.53 -15.92 -6.68
C GLY A 15 -0.07 -17.23 -6.08
N GLY A 16 0.82 -17.19 -5.10
CA GLY A 16 1.36 -18.41 -4.51
C GLY A 16 2.62 -18.20 -3.68
N THR A 17 3.41 -19.26 -3.49
CA THR A 17 4.58 -19.31 -2.59
C THR A 17 5.91 -18.91 -3.24
N ASN A 18 5.99 -18.81 -4.56
CA ASN A 18 7.23 -18.46 -5.25
C ASN A 18 7.37 -16.94 -5.36
N ASN A 19 8.40 -16.37 -4.75
CA ASN A 19 8.69 -14.94 -4.79
C ASN A 19 9.16 -14.43 -6.16
N GLU A 20 9.56 -15.32 -7.08
CA GLU A 20 9.96 -14.98 -8.45
C GLU A 20 8.82 -15.07 -9.47
N ARG A 21 7.61 -15.45 -9.03
CA ARG A 21 6.47 -15.57 -9.93
C ARG A 21 6.11 -14.24 -10.57
N GLN A 22 5.56 -14.34 -11.77
CA GLN A 22 4.99 -13.21 -12.49
C GLN A 22 3.46 -13.33 -12.54
N ILE A 23 2.77 -12.27 -12.15
CA ILE A 23 1.31 -12.12 -12.28
C ILE A 23 1.07 -10.97 -13.26
N ILE A 24 0.41 -11.25 -14.37
CA ILE A 24 0.05 -10.25 -15.38
C ILE A 24 -1.47 -10.20 -15.47
N ILE A 25 -2.04 -9.02 -15.23
CA ILE A 25 -3.47 -8.76 -15.38
C ILE A 25 -3.63 -7.67 -16.43
N ASN A 26 -4.09 -8.07 -17.61
CA ASN A 26 -4.41 -7.18 -18.72
C ASN A 26 -5.73 -7.65 -19.35
N THR A 27 -6.83 -7.13 -18.85
CA THR A 27 -8.18 -7.53 -19.25
C THR A 27 -9.10 -6.32 -19.31
N THR A 28 -10.25 -6.44 -19.92
CA THR A 28 -11.35 -5.47 -19.83
C THR A 28 -12.41 -5.91 -18.82
N GLY A 29 -12.29 -7.13 -18.29
CA GLY A 29 -13.24 -7.73 -17.36
C GLY A 29 -12.96 -7.40 -15.89
N ASN A 30 -13.70 -8.08 -15.03
CA ASN A 30 -13.61 -7.96 -13.59
C ASN A 30 -12.72 -9.08 -13.02
N VAL A 31 -11.84 -8.73 -12.10
CA VAL A 31 -11.03 -9.67 -11.31
C VAL A 31 -11.29 -9.40 -9.84
N VAL A 32 -11.74 -10.42 -9.12
CA VAL A 32 -11.94 -10.35 -7.67
C VAL A 32 -11.06 -11.40 -7.02
N ALA A 33 -10.21 -10.97 -6.09
CA ALA A 33 -9.25 -11.83 -5.42
C ALA A 33 -9.27 -11.61 -3.90
N TYR A 34 -9.49 -12.68 -3.16
CA TYR A 34 -9.47 -12.69 -1.70
C TYR A 34 -8.30 -13.55 -1.22
N GLY A 35 -7.44 -12.99 -0.39
CA GLY A 35 -6.42 -13.76 0.30
C GLY A 35 -7.03 -14.69 1.36
N GLY A 36 -6.49 -15.86 1.51
CA GLY A 36 -6.84 -16.78 2.59
C GLY A 36 -6.53 -16.19 3.96
N SER A 37 -7.31 -16.55 4.96
CA SER A 37 -7.20 -16.09 6.34
C SER A 37 -6.75 -17.23 7.25
N ASP A 38 -5.87 -16.96 8.21
CA ASP A 38 -5.48 -17.92 9.23
C ASP A 38 -5.63 -17.32 10.63
N PHE A 39 -6.50 -17.90 11.42
CA PHE A 39 -6.80 -17.48 12.80
C PHE A 39 -6.25 -18.45 13.86
N PHE A 40 -5.67 -19.58 13.46
CA PHE A 40 -5.40 -20.66 14.41
C PHE A 40 -3.93 -20.93 14.70
N GLN A 41 -3.00 -20.54 13.82
CA GLN A 41 -1.59 -20.94 13.92
C GLN A 41 -0.59 -19.76 13.87
N ARG A 42 -1.03 -18.51 14.03
CA ARG A 42 -0.21 -17.29 13.91
C ARG A 42 0.47 -17.14 12.53
N ASN A 43 -0.04 -17.79 11.51
CA ASN A 43 0.54 -17.75 10.17
C ASN A 43 0.06 -16.54 9.36
N GLY A 44 -0.87 -15.76 9.91
CA GLY A 44 -1.38 -14.54 9.30
C GLY A 44 -2.12 -14.74 7.98
N GLY A 45 -2.57 -13.64 7.38
CA GLY A 45 -3.29 -13.63 6.12
C GLY A 45 -2.37 -13.63 4.90
N ALA A 46 -2.88 -14.13 3.78
CA ALA A 46 -2.23 -14.03 2.48
C ALA A 46 -2.68 -12.79 1.72
N ALA A 47 -1.95 -12.39 0.68
CA ALA A 47 -2.37 -11.32 -0.21
C ALA A 47 -3.63 -11.70 -1.02
N GLY A 48 -4.46 -10.71 -1.36
CA GLY A 48 -5.49 -10.89 -2.39
C GLY A 48 -4.86 -11.25 -3.72
N ILE A 49 -3.92 -10.45 -4.19
CA ILE A 49 -3.09 -10.71 -5.36
C ILE A 49 -1.62 -10.65 -4.92
N GLY A 50 -0.91 -11.77 -5.01
CA GLY A 50 0.51 -11.80 -4.66
C GLY A 50 0.92 -12.99 -3.81
N GLY A 51 1.56 -12.75 -2.64
CA GLY A 51 2.14 -13.77 -1.77
C GLY A 51 1.13 -14.50 -0.89
N THR A 52 1.39 -15.78 -0.64
CA THR A 52 0.81 -16.49 0.50
C THR A 52 1.39 -15.93 1.80
N ALA A 53 0.88 -16.32 2.95
CA ALA A 53 1.51 -15.98 4.23
C ALA A 53 3.02 -16.35 4.22
N GLU A 54 3.85 -15.45 4.73
CA GLU A 54 5.33 -15.50 4.74
C GLU A 54 6.01 -15.44 3.37
N ASN A 55 5.27 -15.10 2.30
CA ASN A 55 5.83 -14.99 0.95
C ASN A 55 5.56 -13.61 0.35
N GLY A 56 6.51 -13.14 -0.45
CA GLY A 56 6.42 -11.87 -1.16
C GLY A 56 5.48 -11.88 -2.35
N GLY A 57 5.17 -10.70 -2.86
CA GLY A 57 4.28 -10.47 -4.01
C GLY A 57 4.80 -11.03 -5.33
N GLY A 58 6.11 -11.14 -5.50
CA GLY A 58 6.73 -11.46 -6.78
C GLY A 58 6.70 -10.27 -7.75
N ILE A 59 6.49 -10.52 -9.02
CA ILE A 59 6.35 -9.48 -10.05
C ILE A 59 4.87 -9.37 -10.43
N ILE A 60 4.25 -8.24 -10.13
CA ILE A 60 2.82 -8.01 -10.37
C ILE A 60 2.65 -6.86 -11.35
N ASN A 61 2.06 -7.13 -12.51
CA ASN A 61 1.78 -6.15 -13.55
C ASN A 61 0.28 -6.07 -13.81
N ILE A 62 -0.31 -4.90 -13.57
CA ILE A 62 -1.73 -4.62 -13.83
C ILE A 62 -1.82 -3.52 -14.89
N ALA A 63 -2.34 -3.86 -16.06
CA ALA A 63 -2.47 -2.95 -17.20
C ALA A 63 -3.91 -2.63 -17.58
N GLY A 64 -4.90 -3.32 -17.01
CA GLY A 64 -6.32 -3.11 -17.33
C GLY A 64 -7.26 -3.95 -16.46
N GLY A 65 -8.54 -3.76 -16.65
CA GLY A 65 -9.62 -4.42 -15.92
C GLY A 65 -10.15 -3.66 -14.71
N THR A 66 -11.19 -4.20 -14.12
CA THR A 66 -11.70 -3.77 -12.82
C THR A 66 -11.27 -4.78 -11.76
N ILE A 67 -10.33 -4.39 -10.93
CA ILE A 67 -9.65 -5.27 -9.98
C ILE A 67 -10.14 -4.96 -8.56
N THR A 68 -10.60 -5.97 -7.86
CA THR A 68 -10.86 -5.91 -6.41
C THR A 68 -9.98 -6.94 -5.73
N ALA A 69 -9.01 -6.48 -4.96
CA ALA A 69 -8.06 -7.32 -4.25
C ALA A 69 -8.14 -7.06 -2.74
N ILE A 70 -8.48 -8.07 -1.98
CA ILE A 70 -8.64 -7.99 -0.53
C ILE A 70 -7.71 -9.00 0.12
N GLY A 71 -6.83 -8.53 0.99
CA GLY A 71 -5.95 -9.38 1.76
C GLY A 71 -6.70 -10.26 2.75
N GLY A 72 -6.14 -11.41 3.04
CA GLY A 72 -6.64 -12.31 4.07
C GLY A 72 -6.40 -11.77 5.46
N LYS A 73 -7.29 -12.08 6.38
CA LYS A 73 -7.18 -11.72 7.79
C LYS A 73 -6.25 -12.70 8.51
N GLY A 74 -5.49 -12.19 9.45
CA GLY A 74 -4.86 -12.96 10.50
C GLY A 74 -5.55 -12.68 11.82
N ASP A 75 -5.07 -13.31 12.88
CA ASP A 75 -5.38 -12.88 14.24
C ASP A 75 -4.69 -11.52 14.53
N SER A 76 -4.50 -11.18 15.79
CA SER A 76 -3.79 -9.96 16.21
C SER A 76 -2.35 -9.83 15.66
N GLU A 77 -1.82 -10.84 14.99
CA GLU A 77 -0.44 -10.88 14.52
C GLU A 77 -0.25 -10.28 13.13
N GLY A 78 -1.24 -10.34 12.24
CA GLY A 78 -1.15 -9.67 10.96
C GLY A 78 -1.95 -10.25 9.81
N ALA A 79 -2.17 -9.42 8.83
CA ALA A 79 -2.93 -9.70 7.63
C ALA A 79 -2.03 -9.77 6.39
N GLY A 80 -2.60 -10.14 5.26
CA GLY A 80 -1.98 -9.98 3.95
C GLY A 80 -2.33 -8.64 3.32
N ALA A 81 -1.50 -8.17 2.40
CA ALA A 81 -1.80 -7.00 1.57
C ALA A 81 -2.98 -7.28 0.63
N GLY A 82 -3.68 -6.23 0.20
CA GLY A 82 -4.61 -6.37 -0.92
C GLY A 82 -3.87 -6.84 -2.18
N ILE A 83 -2.81 -6.12 -2.55
CA ILE A 83 -1.89 -6.46 -3.65
C ILE A 83 -0.46 -6.43 -3.11
N GLY A 84 0.28 -7.51 -3.22
CA GLY A 84 1.69 -7.59 -2.83
C GLY A 84 2.02 -8.75 -1.91
N GLY A 85 2.62 -8.49 -0.74
CA GLY A 85 3.05 -9.52 0.20
C GLY A 85 1.94 -10.09 1.07
N GLY A 86 2.04 -11.38 1.41
CA GLY A 86 1.30 -11.92 2.55
C GLY A 86 1.90 -11.48 3.88
N TYR A 87 1.38 -11.97 5.00
CA TYR A 87 1.97 -11.77 6.32
C TYR A 87 3.47 -12.12 6.30
N TYR A 88 4.35 -11.25 6.81
CA TYR A 88 5.81 -11.30 6.67
C TYR A 88 6.36 -11.30 5.22
N GLY A 89 5.54 -11.05 4.23
CA GLY A 89 5.94 -11.03 2.84
C GLY A 89 6.28 -9.62 2.33
N ALA A 90 7.40 -9.47 1.60
CA ALA A 90 7.75 -8.24 0.88
C ALA A 90 6.73 -7.94 -0.23
N SER A 91 6.66 -6.67 -0.67
CA SER A 91 5.72 -6.31 -1.74
C SER A 91 6.00 -7.03 -3.06
N GLY A 92 7.26 -7.33 -3.32
CA GLY A 92 7.73 -7.62 -4.67
C GLY A 92 7.72 -6.36 -5.54
N ASN A 93 7.84 -6.55 -6.85
CA ASN A 93 7.77 -5.46 -7.81
C ASN A 93 6.34 -5.32 -8.34
N ILE A 94 5.66 -4.23 -7.97
CA ILE A 94 4.29 -3.95 -8.36
C ILE A 94 4.27 -2.84 -9.40
N THR A 95 3.68 -3.09 -10.57
CA THR A 95 3.46 -2.08 -11.61
C THR A 95 1.98 -2.00 -11.94
N ILE A 96 1.41 -0.81 -11.85
CA ILE A 96 0.05 -0.50 -12.26
C ILE A 96 0.11 0.56 -13.35
N SER A 97 -0.26 0.20 -14.57
CA SER A 97 -0.25 1.10 -15.72
C SER A 97 -1.64 1.43 -16.27
N GLY A 98 -2.69 0.81 -15.73
CA GLY A 98 -4.07 1.04 -16.15
C GLY A 98 -5.08 0.23 -15.36
N GLY A 99 -6.35 0.38 -15.71
CA GLY A 99 -7.49 -0.27 -15.06
C GLY A 99 -8.04 0.52 -13.87
N THR A 100 -9.10 -0.04 -13.26
CA THR A 100 -9.68 0.43 -11.99
C THR A 100 -9.29 -0.57 -10.92
N VAL A 101 -8.44 -0.18 -9.99
CA VAL A 101 -7.84 -1.06 -8.98
C VAL A 101 -8.33 -0.65 -7.58
N ASN A 102 -9.01 -1.57 -6.89
CA ASN A 102 -9.41 -1.42 -5.51
C ASN A 102 -8.66 -2.45 -4.66
N ALA A 103 -7.72 -1.99 -3.86
CA ALA A 103 -6.87 -2.83 -3.03
C ALA A 103 -7.07 -2.51 -1.55
N THR A 104 -7.44 -3.51 -0.78
CA THR A 104 -7.69 -3.37 0.66
C THR A 104 -6.87 -4.40 1.43
N SER A 105 -6.17 -3.95 2.46
CA SER A 105 -5.52 -4.84 3.43
C SER A 105 -6.52 -5.80 4.07
N GLY A 106 -6.08 -6.98 4.45
CA GLY A 106 -6.86 -7.90 5.26
C GLY A 106 -7.10 -7.42 6.69
N GLY A 107 -6.42 -6.37 7.15
CA GLY A 107 -6.57 -5.81 8.49
C GLY A 107 -5.25 -5.35 9.10
N TYR A 108 -4.88 -5.89 10.27
CA TYR A 108 -3.68 -5.47 10.99
C TYR A 108 -2.39 -5.63 10.19
N CYS A 109 -1.54 -4.59 10.24
CA CYS A 109 -0.11 -4.63 9.89
C CYS A 109 0.25 -4.84 8.41
N ALA A 110 -0.69 -4.89 7.49
CA ALA A 110 -0.40 -5.04 6.06
C ALA A 110 -0.88 -3.85 5.23
N ALA A 111 -0.20 -3.55 4.14
CA ALA A 111 -0.57 -2.48 3.24
C ALA A 111 -1.80 -2.83 2.38
N GLY A 112 -2.48 -1.82 1.84
CA GLY A 112 -3.44 -2.02 0.75
C GLY A 112 -2.74 -2.51 -0.52
N ILE A 113 -1.72 -1.77 -0.96
CA ILE A 113 -0.79 -2.13 -2.02
C ILE A 113 0.62 -2.06 -1.43
N GLY A 114 1.30 -3.19 -1.32
CA GLY A 114 2.66 -3.20 -0.77
C GLY A 114 3.00 -4.44 0.05
N SER A 115 3.68 -4.24 1.19
CA SER A 115 4.18 -5.35 1.99
C SER A 115 3.26 -5.75 3.15
N GLY A 116 3.51 -6.96 3.66
CA GLY A 116 2.99 -7.42 4.94
C GLY A 116 3.77 -6.85 6.14
N LYS A 117 3.52 -7.40 7.33
CA LYS A 117 4.20 -7.04 8.59
C LYS A 117 5.69 -7.37 8.53
N TYR A 118 6.56 -6.49 9.03
CA TYR A 118 8.03 -6.65 9.12
C TYR A 118 8.73 -6.89 7.77
N ALA A 119 8.09 -6.54 6.68
CA ALA A 119 8.63 -6.77 5.35
C ALA A 119 8.70 -5.48 4.55
N ASP A 120 9.72 -5.33 3.76
CA ASP A 120 9.97 -4.13 2.99
C ASP A 120 9.15 -4.09 1.69
N VAL A 121 8.97 -2.90 1.18
CA VAL A 121 8.58 -2.68 -0.20
C VAL A 121 9.83 -2.80 -1.07
N ASP A 122 9.76 -3.59 -2.13
CA ASP A 122 10.82 -3.60 -3.14
C ASP A 122 10.63 -2.40 -4.09
N GLN A 123 9.61 -2.45 -4.92
CA GLN A 123 9.25 -1.33 -5.80
C GLN A 123 7.75 -1.31 -6.09
N ILE A 124 7.15 -0.12 -5.97
CA ILE A 124 5.79 0.14 -6.45
C ILE A 124 5.86 1.24 -7.51
N THR A 125 5.35 0.96 -8.70
CA THR A 125 5.27 1.92 -9.82
C THR A 125 3.82 2.05 -10.27
N ILE A 126 3.28 3.27 -10.24
CA ILE A 126 1.95 3.57 -10.75
C ILE A 126 2.10 4.63 -11.84
N SER A 127 1.78 4.26 -13.08
CA SER A 127 1.88 5.15 -14.25
C SER A 127 0.53 5.46 -14.88
N GLY A 128 -0.56 4.88 -14.38
CA GLY A 128 -1.90 5.11 -14.91
C GLY A 128 -2.98 4.35 -14.14
N GLY A 129 -4.21 4.49 -14.60
CA GLY A 129 -5.39 3.86 -14.01
C GLY A 129 -6.06 4.70 -12.90
N GLU A 130 -7.14 4.14 -12.37
CA GLU A 130 -7.81 4.65 -11.17
C GLU A 130 -7.52 3.67 -10.03
N VAL A 131 -6.73 4.11 -9.04
CA VAL A 131 -6.23 3.26 -7.96
C VAL A 131 -6.79 3.74 -6.64
N THR A 132 -7.52 2.87 -5.95
CA THR A 132 -7.98 3.09 -4.59
C THR A 132 -7.30 2.07 -3.67
N ALA A 133 -6.58 2.56 -2.66
CA ALA A 133 -5.89 1.72 -1.71
C ALA A 133 -6.30 2.07 -0.28
N THR A 134 -6.57 1.04 0.53
CA THR A 134 -6.85 1.18 1.96
C THR A 134 -5.89 0.28 2.74
N GLY A 135 -5.12 0.89 3.62
CA GLY A 135 -4.18 0.19 4.51
C GLY A 135 -4.88 -0.53 5.67
N GLY A 136 -4.14 -1.34 6.39
CA GLY A 136 -4.55 -1.86 7.69
C GLY A 136 -4.21 -0.90 8.84
N ASP A 137 -4.45 -1.31 10.08
CA ASP A 137 -4.39 -0.41 11.24
C ASP A 137 -3.02 0.23 11.48
N PHE A 138 -1.93 -0.47 11.21
CA PHE A 138 -0.56 -0.02 11.48
C PHE A 138 0.29 0.11 10.23
N SER A 139 -0.34 0.27 9.06
CA SER A 139 0.33 0.17 7.77
C SER A 139 -0.04 1.32 6.84
N ALA A 140 0.76 1.49 5.81
CA ALA A 140 0.42 2.40 4.73
C ALA A 140 -0.71 1.85 3.85
N ALA A 141 -1.44 2.74 3.17
CA ALA A 141 -2.34 2.27 2.12
C ALA A 141 -1.56 1.85 0.87
N ILE A 142 -0.58 2.64 0.45
CA ILE A 142 0.37 2.31 -0.62
C ILE A 142 1.77 2.39 0.00
N GLY A 143 2.45 1.26 0.11
CA GLY A 143 3.79 1.20 0.68
C GLY A 143 3.99 0.08 1.69
N ALA A 144 4.60 0.37 2.84
CA ALA A 144 4.99 -0.66 3.79
C ALA A 144 3.90 -0.99 4.81
N GLY A 145 3.88 -2.25 5.22
CA GLY A 145 3.19 -2.71 6.42
C GLY A 145 3.87 -2.22 7.71
N PHE A 146 3.42 -2.74 8.84
CA PHE A 146 4.04 -2.44 10.14
C PHE A 146 5.51 -2.85 10.16
N ALA A 147 6.38 -1.92 10.57
CA ALA A 147 7.81 -2.09 10.71
C ALA A 147 8.58 -2.50 9.43
N GLY A 148 8.01 -2.25 8.26
CA GLY A 148 8.67 -2.40 6.96
C GLY A 148 9.13 -1.07 6.37
N GLY A 149 10.18 -1.08 5.54
CA GLY A 149 10.65 0.09 4.78
C GLY A 149 9.81 0.36 3.53
N ALA A 150 9.69 1.64 3.15
CA ALA A 150 8.93 2.04 1.96
C ALA A 150 9.59 1.65 0.63
N GLY A 151 10.85 1.23 0.64
CA GLY A 151 11.58 0.91 -0.58
C GLY A 151 11.54 2.05 -1.60
N THR A 152 11.07 1.78 -2.81
CA THR A 152 10.90 2.80 -3.84
C THR A 152 9.45 2.87 -4.31
N ILE A 153 8.79 4.01 -4.11
CA ILE A 153 7.44 4.27 -4.60
C ILE A 153 7.50 5.34 -5.68
N LYS A 154 7.08 5.01 -6.92
CA LYS A 154 7.05 5.93 -8.05
C LYS A 154 5.63 6.09 -8.58
N ILE A 155 5.17 7.33 -8.69
CA ILE A 155 3.86 7.66 -9.27
C ILE A 155 4.08 8.68 -10.38
N SER A 156 3.79 8.29 -11.61
CA SER A 156 3.95 9.14 -12.79
C SER A 156 2.64 9.42 -13.53
N GLY A 157 1.51 8.91 -13.04
CA GLY A 157 0.21 9.12 -13.67
C GLY A 157 -0.92 8.40 -12.95
N GLY A 158 -2.12 8.57 -13.46
CA GLY A 158 -3.35 7.99 -12.92
C GLY A 158 -4.05 8.88 -11.88
N THR A 159 -5.17 8.38 -11.39
CA THR A 159 -5.91 8.97 -10.27
C THR A 159 -5.79 8.05 -9.07
N ILE A 160 -5.11 8.51 -8.03
CA ILE A 160 -4.76 7.71 -6.86
C ILE A 160 -5.56 8.19 -5.65
N ARG A 161 -6.25 7.28 -4.97
CA ARG A 161 -6.94 7.52 -3.69
C ARG A 161 -6.34 6.58 -2.64
N ALA A 162 -5.52 7.12 -1.77
CA ALA A 162 -4.87 6.36 -0.71
C ALA A 162 -5.38 6.81 0.66
N LYS A 163 -5.77 5.84 1.50
CA LYS A 163 -6.27 6.12 2.84
C LYS A 163 -5.63 5.21 3.87
N ALA A 164 -4.93 5.80 4.83
CA ALA A 164 -4.53 5.11 6.05
C ALA A 164 -5.72 5.01 7.03
N VAL A 165 -5.75 3.96 7.86
CA VAL A 165 -6.87 3.69 8.77
C VAL A 165 -6.59 4.17 10.18
N PHE A 166 -5.51 3.73 10.83
CA PHE A 166 -5.26 4.02 12.24
C PHE A 166 -3.86 4.58 12.53
N TYR A 167 -2.77 3.95 12.08
CA TYR A 167 -1.39 4.41 12.17
C TYR A 167 -0.66 4.11 10.87
N GLY A 168 0.03 5.08 10.32
CA GLY A 168 0.77 4.92 9.06
C GLY A 168 0.44 6.02 8.06
N ALA A 169 1.28 6.19 7.07
CA ALA A 169 1.05 7.13 5.98
C ALA A 169 0.00 6.58 5.00
N ALA A 170 -0.70 7.45 4.28
CA ALA A 170 -1.50 6.96 3.16
C ALA A 170 -0.58 6.44 2.04
N ILE A 171 0.50 7.16 1.71
CA ILE A 171 1.54 6.72 0.79
C ILE A 171 2.87 6.80 1.53
N GLY A 172 3.56 5.66 1.72
CA GLY A 172 4.83 5.63 2.44
C GLY A 172 5.01 4.45 3.37
N ILE A 173 5.20 4.71 4.67
CA ILE A 173 5.47 3.66 5.65
C ILE A 173 4.38 3.54 6.72
N GLY A 174 4.25 2.34 7.24
CA GLY A 174 3.47 2.05 8.44
C GLY A 174 4.19 2.43 9.73
N GLN A 175 3.55 2.17 10.86
CA GLN A 175 4.14 2.39 12.18
C GLN A 175 5.43 1.60 12.34
N SER A 176 6.44 2.22 12.99
CA SER A 176 7.76 1.63 13.24
C SER A 176 8.53 1.22 11.98
N GLY A 177 8.13 1.71 10.80
CA GLY A 177 8.77 1.37 9.54
C GLY A 177 10.15 2.01 9.36
N GLY A 178 10.86 1.49 8.37
CA GLY A 178 12.18 1.96 7.95
C GLY A 178 12.12 3.07 6.91
N THR A 179 13.23 3.30 6.24
CA THR A 179 13.39 4.34 5.22
C THR A 179 12.89 3.90 3.84
N GLY A 180 12.86 4.83 2.90
CA GLY A 180 12.54 4.61 1.50
C GLY A 180 12.53 5.91 0.72
N THR A 181 12.01 5.90 -0.50
CA THR A 181 11.89 7.08 -1.35
C THR A 181 10.52 7.11 -2.03
N ILE A 182 9.95 8.30 -2.14
CA ILE A 182 8.68 8.52 -2.85
C ILE A 182 8.92 9.58 -3.92
N ASP A 183 8.65 9.20 -5.17
CA ASP A 183 8.85 10.05 -6.33
C ASP A 183 7.51 10.18 -7.09
N ILE A 184 6.94 11.38 -7.08
CA ILE A 184 5.64 11.67 -7.70
C ILE A 184 5.88 12.66 -8.84
N THR A 185 5.89 12.14 -10.06
CA THR A 185 6.18 12.93 -11.26
C THR A 185 4.94 13.24 -12.10
N GLY A 186 3.76 12.76 -11.71
CA GLY A 186 2.51 13.05 -12.40
C GLY A 186 1.31 12.37 -11.75
N GLY A 187 0.13 12.62 -12.30
CA GLY A 187 -1.14 12.08 -11.82
C GLY A 187 -1.87 13.00 -10.83
N THR A 188 -3.09 12.60 -10.47
CA THR A 188 -3.90 13.27 -9.45
C THR A 188 -3.98 12.39 -8.21
N ILE A 189 -3.44 12.85 -7.10
CA ILE A 189 -3.27 12.08 -5.87
C ILE A 189 -4.14 12.65 -4.75
N TYR A 190 -5.02 11.84 -4.19
CA TYR A 190 -5.78 12.11 -2.98
C TYR A 190 -5.24 11.19 -1.87
N ALA A 191 -4.50 11.75 -0.95
CA ALA A 191 -3.88 11.02 0.14
C ALA A 191 -4.42 11.48 1.49
N VAL A 192 -4.94 10.56 2.30
CA VAL A 192 -5.48 10.86 3.63
C VAL A 192 -4.73 10.03 4.67
N GLY A 193 -3.97 10.71 5.51
CA GLY A 193 -3.28 10.12 6.68
C GLY A 193 -4.27 9.62 7.73
N ALA A 194 -3.82 8.79 8.63
CA ALA A 194 -4.70 8.18 9.64
C ALA A 194 -5.20 9.18 10.68
N PRO A 195 -6.47 9.05 11.14
CA PRO A 195 -7.14 10.07 11.96
C PRO A 195 -6.74 10.08 13.44
N ASN A 196 -6.12 9.04 13.94
CA ASN A 196 -5.98 8.83 15.39
C ASN A 196 -4.61 9.20 15.95
N THR A 197 -3.75 9.85 15.17
CA THR A 197 -2.40 10.20 15.60
C THR A 197 -1.83 11.39 14.83
N ASN A 198 -1.11 12.24 15.56
CA ASN A 198 -0.31 13.32 14.97
C ASN A 198 0.99 12.82 14.30
N LEU A 199 1.16 11.51 14.17
CA LEU A 199 2.36 10.86 13.64
C LEU A 199 2.20 10.33 12.22
N SER A 200 0.96 10.36 11.68
CA SER A 200 0.60 9.76 10.39
C SER A 200 0.43 10.84 9.31
N PRO A 201 1.45 11.10 8.49
CA PRO A 201 1.30 12.00 7.36
C PRO A 201 0.42 11.37 6.26
N ALA A 202 -0.04 12.20 5.34
CA ALA A 202 -0.66 11.69 4.12
C ALA A 202 0.37 10.98 3.22
N ILE A 203 1.53 11.62 3.02
CA ILE A 203 2.62 11.09 2.19
C ILE A 203 3.92 11.23 2.98
N GLY A 204 4.70 10.16 3.08
CA GLY A 204 6.00 10.19 3.75
C GLY A 204 6.20 9.15 4.85
N GLY A 205 7.05 9.49 5.82
CA GLY A 205 7.41 8.65 6.96
C GLY A 205 6.46 8.78 8.14
N TYR A 206 6.27 7.70 8.88
CA TYR A 206 5.54 7.72 10.15
C TYR A 206 6.43 8.24 11.28
N ASP A 207 5.88 9.05 12.18
CA ASP A 207 6.56 9.65 13.34
C ASP A 207 7.78 10.52 12.94
N LYS A 208 8.97 10.06 13.25
CA LYS A 208 10.23 10.76 13.01
C LYS A 208 11.05 10.14 11.88
N VAL A 209 10.49 9.14 11.20
CA VAL A 209 11.18 8.50 10.09
C VAL A 209 11.13 9.42 8.88
N ASP A 210 12.31 9.73 8.39
CA ASP A 210 12.48 10.54 7.21
C ASP A 210 12.34 9.68 5.94
N VAL A 211 11.33 10.00 5.14
CA VAL A 211 11.12 9.40 3.82
C VAL A 211 11.08 10.53 2.82
N PRO A 212 12.18 10.75 2.07
CA PRO A 212 12.26 11.80 1.07
C PRO A 212 11.13 11.70 0.04
N VAL A 213 10.45 12.82 -0.19
CA VAL A 213 9.36 12.94 -1.16
C VAL A 213 9.73 13.96 -2.22
N THR A 214 9.81 13.52 -3.47
CA THR A 214 10.01 14.39 -4.64
C THR A 214 8.69 14.55 -5.37
N ILE A 215 8.32 15.78 -5.70
CA ILE A 215 7.08 16.10 -6.42
C ILE A 215 7.41 17.01 -7.59
N SER A 216 7.03 16.62 -8.81
CA SER A 216 7.18 17.45 -10.00
C SER A 216 5.93 18.27 -10.30
N ASP A 217 6.06 19.24 -11.19
CA ASP A 217 5.00 20.14 -11.66
C ASP A 217 3.87 19.48 -12.46
N GLN A 218 4.07 18.22 -12.85
CA GLN A 218 3.05 17.44 -13.56
C GLN A 218 2.09 16.70 -12.62
N ALA A 219 2.34 16.72 -11.31
CA ALA A 219 1.50 16.08 -10.32
C ALA A 219 0.49 17.07 -9.72
N GLU A 220 -0.73 16.61 -9.48
CA GLU A 220 -1.77 17.34 -8.74
C GLU A 220 -2.03 16.60 -7.42
N ILE A 221 -1.75 17.23 -6.27
CA ILE A 221 -1.76 16.55 -4.98
C ILE A 221 -2.72 17.21 -4.00
N TYR A 222 -3.60 16.40 -3.44
CA TYR A 222 -4.51 16.72 -2.34
C TYR A 222 -4.15 15.83 -1.15
N ALA A 223 -3.34 16.35 -0.24
CA ALA A 223 -2.81 15.61 0.90
C ALA A 223 -3.39 16.15 2.20
N PHE A 224 -4.03 15.29 2.99
CA PHE A 224 -4.66 15.64 4.26
C PHE A 224 -4.19 14.73 5.38
N SER A 225 -3.89 15.31 6.52
CA SER A 225 -3.55 14.58 7.74
C SER A 225 -4.27 15.20 8.95
N TYR A 226 -4.21 14.50 10.08
CA TYR A 226 -4.71 14.99 11.36
C TYR A 226 -3.52 15.48 12.17
N GLU A 227 -3.52 16.73 12.63
CA GLU A 227 -2.55 17.31 13.58
C GLU A 227 -1.06 17.38 13.14
N LYS A 228 -0.68 16.89 11.96
CA LYS A 228 0.70 16.95 11.44
C LYS A 228 0.72 17.47 10.00
N ALA A 229 1.88 17.94 9.57
CA ALA A 229 2.08 18.27 8.16
C ALA A 229 1.73 17.05 7.27
N ALA A 230 0.92 17.29 6.25
CA ALA A 230 0.44 16.21 5.39
C ALA A 230 1.58 15.54 4.62
N ILE A 231 2.63 16.31 4.30
CA ILE A 231 3.87 15.84 3.69
C ILE A 231 5.01 16.49 4.48
N PRO A 232 5.61 15.81 5.47
CA PRO A 232 6.61 16.41 6.35
C PRO A 232 7.92 16.79 5.66
N GLU A 233 8.32 16.01 4.68
CA GLU A 233 9.57 16.17 3.95
C GLU A 233 9.33 16.22 2.44
N ILE A 234 9.37 17.41 1.89
CA ILE A 234 9.39 17.61 0.44
C ILE A 234 10.81 18.05 0.08
N THR A 235 11.56 17.19 -0.57
CA THR A 235 12.95 17.48 -0.97
C THR A 235 13.04 18.30 -2.24
N ASP A 236 12.04 18.19 -3.12
CA ASP A 236 11.87 19.02 -4.30
C ASP A 236 10.39 19.09 -4.68
N ALA A 237 9.87 20.31 -4.83
CA ALA A 237 8.50 20.58 -5.29
C ALA A 237 8.55 21.72 -6.30
N SER A 238 8.81 21.40 -7.54
CA SER A 238 8.71 22.38 -8.62
C SER A 238 7.24 22.67 -8.90
N ALA A 239 6.76 23.85 -8.53
CA ALA A 239 5.51 24.52 -8.95
C ALA A 239 4.24 23.63 -9.13
N ALA A 240 4.19 22.45 -8.52
CA ALA A 240 3.04 21.53 -8.62
C ALA A 240 1.81 22.13 -7.91
N PRO A 241 0.60 21.92 -8.42
CA PRO A 241 -0.63 22.17 -7.68
C PRO A 241 -0.68 21.27 -6.45
N LEU A 242 -0.25 21.78 -5.30
CA LEU A 242 -0.19 21.07 -4.04
C LEU A 242 -1.19 21.69 -3.05
N VAL A 243 -2.23 20.96 -2.73
CA VAL A 243 -3.17 21.30 -1.66
C VAL A 243 -2.89 20.41 -0.47
N GLN A 244 -2.46 21.01 0.63
CA GLN A 244 -2.27 20.32 1.90
C GLN A 244 -3.29 20.82 2.91
N GLY A 245 -3.79 19.93 3.75
CA GLY A 245 -4.71 20.27 4.82
C GLY A 245 -4.50 19.42 6.07
N VAL A 246 -4.81 19.99 7.21
CA VAL A 246 -4.81 19.30 8.50
C VAL A 246 -6.23 19.31 9.04
N PHE A 247 -6.78 18.12 9.29
CA PHE A 247 -8.11 18.02 9.89
C PHE A 247 -8.08 18.42 11.37
N GLY A 248 -9.09 19.15 11.83
CA GLY A 248 -9.22 19.53 13.24
C GLY A 248 -8.65 20.90 13.61
N GLN A 249 -8.02 21.62 12.70
CA GLN A 249 -7.79 23.05 12.88
C GLN A 249 -9.00 23.83 12.39
N SER A 250 -9.78 24.38 13.33
CA SER A 250 -10.74 25.41 12.97
C SER A 250 -9.94 26.65 12.56
N THR A 251 -10.09 27.10 11.33
CA THR A 251 -9.72 28.46 10.97
C THR A 251 -10.70 29.40 11.66
N GLU A 252 -10.31 29.97 12.82
CA GLU A 252 -10.95 31.18 13.32
C GLU A 252 -10.62 32.38 12.43
#